data_2dd3498807cb486ad3c03e3c4169219f
#
_entry.id   2dd3498807cb486ad3c03e3c4169219f
#
_cell.length_a   1.000
_cell.length_b   1.000
_cell.length_c   1.000
_cell.angle_alpha   90.00
_cell.angle_beta   90.00
_cell.angle_gamma   90.00
#
_symmetry.space_group_name_H-M   'P 1'
#
loop_
_entity.id
_entity.type
_entity.pdbx_description
1 polymer ?
#
loop_
_entity_poly.entity_id
_entity_poly.type
_entity_poly.pdbx_seq_one_letter_code
_entity_poly.pdbx_strand_id
1 'polypeptide(L)'
;MLKKIIIGIVLVLVLIQFIPLDKSNPKVDESISLHTDENIMKILKKSCYDCHSNETKWSIYSKIAPLSFKIHSNVKIGRAALNFSNWKDIKQDIKIARLKRAIKTVNNKMMPLSAYLSLHEEARMSSDERKILVKWLENELRLIAPDEVYF
;
A
#
# COMPACT_ATOMS: atom_id res chain seq x y z
N MET A 1 -11.26 -27.38 -32.70
CA MET A 1 -11.25 -25.94 -32.38
C MET A 1 -10.83 -25.69 -30.94
N LEU A 2 -11.44 -26.29 -29.92
CA LEU A 2 -11.14 -26.06 -28.48
C LEU A 2 -9.66 -26.28 -28.11
N LYS A 3 -9.01 -27.38 -28.57
CA LYS A 3 -7.57 -27.64 -28.34
C LYS A 3 -6.68 -26.49 -28.84
N LYS A 4 -6.95 -25.93 -30.01
CA LYS A 4 -6.14 -24.82 -30.55
C LYS A 4 -6.30 -23.55 -29.71
N ILE A 5 -7.52 -23.28 -29.20
CA ILE A 5 -7.79 -22.15 -28.29
C ILE A 5 -7.03 -22.33 -26.98
N ILE A 6 -7.08 -23.51 -26.36
CA ILE A 6 -6.38 -23.81 -25.11
C ILE A 6 -4.86 -23.64 -25.30
N ILE A 7 -4.30 -24.19 -26.39
CA ILE A 7 -2.86 -24.03 -26.70
C ILE A 7 -2.51 -22.54 -26.84
N GLY A 8 -3.35 -21.77 -27.55
CA GLY A 8 -3.12 -20.32 -27.69
C GLY A 8 -3.12 -19.59 -26.34
N ILE A 9 -4.07 -19.90 -25.45
CA ILE A 9 -4.12 -19.31 -24.10
C ILE A 9 -2.85 -19.69 -23.30
N VAL A 10 -2.45 -20.97 -23.32
CA VAL A 10 -1.24 -21.40 -22.62
C VAL A 10 0.00 -20.69 -23.15
N LEU A 11 0.15 -20.58 -24.47
CA LEU A 11 1.27 -19.83 -25.07
C LEU A 11 1.29 -18.36 -24.60
N VAL A 12 0.16 -17.68 -24.60
CA VAL A 12 0.06 -16.30 -24.08
C VAL A 12 0.45 -16.25 -22.62
N LEU A 13 -0.06 -17.17 -21.78
CA LEU A 13 0.30 -17.20 -20.35
C LEU A 13 1.79 -17.46 -20.12
N VAL A 14 2.43 -18.24 -20.97
CA VAL A 14 3.90 -18.44 -20.91
C VAL A 14 4.63 -17.19 -21.38
N LEU A 15 4.22 -16.57 -22.49
CA LEU A 15 4.90 -15.39 -23.04
C LEU A 15 4.86 -14.19 -22.09
N ILE A 16 3.73 -13.96 -21.41
CA ILE A 16 3.62 -12.86 -20.44
C ILE A 16 4.51 -13.02 -19.20
N GLN A 17 5.05 -14.25 -18.92
CA GLN A 17 6.01 -14.42 -17.82
C GLN A 17 7.35 -13.73 -18.12
N PHE A 18 7.69 -13.51 -19.38
CA PHE A 18 8.95 -12.88 -19.77
C PHE A 18 8.89 -11.34 -19.76
N ILE A 19 7.72 -10.75 -19.45
CA ILE A 19 7.62 -9.29 -19.32
C ILE A 19 8.30 -8.86 -18.01
N PRO A 20 9.38 -8.07 -18.08
CA PRO A 20 10.11 -7.66 -16.88
C PRO A 20 9.29 -6.68 -16.06
N LEU A 21 9.27 -6.89 -14.73
CA LEU A 21 8.69 -5.96 -13.75
C LEU A 21 9.76 -5.61 -12.73
N ASP A 22 9.93 -4.33 -12.48
CA ASP A 22 10.81 -3.87 -11.41
C ASP A 22 10.15 -4.18 -10.04
N LYS A 23 10.75 -5.12 -9.33
CA LYS A 23 10.35 -5.55 -7.97
C LYS A 23 11.42 -5.14 -6.95
N SER A 24 12.24 -4.17 -7.30
CA SER A 24 13.21 -3.60 -6.36
C SER A 24 12.49 -2.78 -5.29
N ASN A 25 13.10 -2.76 -4.11
CA ASN A 25 12.75 -1.82 -3.07
C ASN A 25 13.76 -0.67 -3.14
N PRO A 26 13.32 0.58 -3.29
CA PRO A 26 14.20 1.72 -3.15
C PRO A 26 14.89 1.69 -1.78
N LYS A 27 16.09 2.25 -1.70
CA LYS A 27 16.81 2.36 -0.43
C LYS A 27 15.97 3.15 0.58
N VAL A 28 15.90 2.64 1.80
CA VAL A 28 15.26 3.34 2.92
C VAL A 28 16.28 4.29 3.53
N ASP A 29 15.88 5.54 3.74
CA ASP A 29 16.59 6.53 4.51
C ASP A 29 15.81 6.77 5.80
N GLU A 30 16.37 6.30 6.93
CA GLU A 30 15.73 6.42 8.24
C GLU A 30 15.56 7.87 8.67
N SER A 31 16.39 8.79 8.18
CA SER A 31 16.32 10.22 8.55
C SER A 31 15.02 10.89 8.09
N ILE A 32 14.43 10.41 6.98
CA ILE A 32 13.18 10.92 6.38
C ILE A 32 12.00 9.97 6.52
N SER A 33 12.22 8.77 7.04
CA SER A 33 11.19 7.78 7.28
C SER A 33 10.22 8.19 8.40
N LEU A 34 9.04 7.57 8.40
CA LEU A 34 8.08 7.73 9.49
C LEU A 34 8.59 7.06 10.75
N HIS A 35 8.63 7.84 11.83
CA HIS A 35 8.81 7.34 13.19
C HIS A 35 7.59 7.72 14.03
N THR A 36 6.97 6.75 14.67
CA THR A 36 5.77 6.92 15.51
C THR A 36 5.78 5.89 16.63
N ASP A 37 4.77 5.91 17.51
CA ASP A 37 4.68 4.93 18.58
C ASP A 37 4.61 3.49 18.06
N GLU A 38 5.02 2.55 18.91
CA GLU A 38 5.17 1.15 18.52
C GLU A 38 3.84 0.50 18.10
N ASN A 39 2.71 0.90 18.69
CA ASN A 39 1.40 0.31 18.37
C ASN A 39 0.94 0.73 16.97
N ILE A 40 1.09 2.02 16.65
CA ILE A 40 0.80 2.53 15.30
C ILE A 40 1.73 1.88 14.28
N MET A 41 3.03 1.80 14.59
CA MET A 41 3.99 1.18 13.69
C MET A 41 3.66 -0.29 13.42
N LYS A 42 3.22 -1.07 14.42
CA LYS A 42 2.77 -2.46 14.24
C LYS A 42 1.58 -2.54 13.28
N ILE A 43 0.58 -1.67 13.42
CA ILE A 43 -0.58 -1.63 12.53
C ILE A 43 -0.14 -1.28 11.10
N LEU A 44 0.70 -0.26 10.92
CA LEU A 44 1.18 0.18 9.62
C LEU A 44 2.00 -0.91 8.92
N LYS A 45 2.96 -1.53 9.63
CA LYS A 45 3.81 -2.60 9.08
C LYS A 45 3.00 -3.82 8.68
N LYS A 46 1.98 -4.18 9.48
CA LYS A 46 1.08 -5.30 9.22
C LYS A 46 0.17 -5.07 7.99
N SER A 47 -0.39 -3.87 7.86
CA SER A 47 -1.54 -3.62 6.99
C SER A 47 -1.26 -2.70 5.80
N CYS A 48 -0.17 -1.94 5.80
CA CYS A 48 0.04 -0.84 4.85
C CYS A 48 1.40 -0.88 4.15
N TYR A 49 2.46 -1.28 4.84
CA TYR A 49 3.84 -1.13 4.40
C TYR A 49 4.15 -1.83 3.09
N ASP A 50 3.54 -2.97 2.78
CA ASP A 50 3.79 -3.67 1.52
C ASP A 50 3.50 -2.82 0.28
N CYS A 51 2.51 -1.92 0.35
CA CYS A 51 2.21 -1.02 -0.77
C CYS A 51 2.63 0.43 -0.52
N HIS A 52 2.82 0.84 0.73
CA HIS A 52 3.02 2.24 1.12
C HIS A 52 4.40 2.51 1.75
N SER A 53 5.39 1.66 1.47
CA SER A 53 6.78 1.88 1.89
C SER A 53 7.78 1.38 0.83
N ASN A 54 9.06 1.63 1.08
CA ASN A 54 10.16 1.04 0.33
C ASN A 54 10.55 -0.35 0.85
N GLU A 55 9.72 -0.95 1.73
CA GLU A 55 9.97 -2.23 2.40
C GLU A 55 8.97 -3.31 1.97
N THR A 56 8.54 -3.30 0.70
CA THR A 56 7.59 -4.29 0.15
C THR A 56 8.12 -5.72 0.30
N LYS A 57 7.32 -6.60 0.87
CA LYS A 57 7.59 -8.04 0.92
C LYS A 57 7.03 -8.71 -0.33
N TRP A 58 7.89 -8.93 -1.33
CA TRP A 58 7.49 -9.52 -2.60
C TRP A 58 7.24 -11.04 -2.45
N SER A 59 5.99 -11.42 -2.35
CA SER A 59 5.54 -12.82 -2.25
C SER A 59 5.80 -13.63 -3.53
N ILE A 60 5.70 -14.96 -3.47
CA ILE A 60 5.91 -15.85 -4.63
C ILE A 60 4.91 -15.51 -5.75
N TYR A 61 3.64 -15.32 -5.43
CA TYR A 61 2.60 -15.00 -6.42
C TYR A 61 2.78 -13.61 -7.06
N SER A 62 3.53 -12.70 -6.43
CA SER A 62 3.92 -11.42 -7.04
C SER A 62 4.88 -11.59 -8.23
N LYS A 63 5.40 -12.81 -8.44
CA LYS A 63 6.30 -13.15 -9.54
C LYS A 63 5.58 -13.79 -10.72
N ILE A 64 4.29 -14.13 -10.59
CA ILE A 64 3.53 -14.90 -11.58
C ILE A 64 2.53 -13.99 -12.28
N ALA A 65 2.69 -13.81 -13.60
CA ALA A 65 1.74 -13.07 -14.44
C ALA A 65 0.46 -13.90 -14.69
N PRO A 66 -0.71 -13.26 -14.77
CA PRO A 66 -0.95 -11.80 -14.82
C PRO A 66 -1.02 -11.11 -13.45
N LEU A 67 -1.08 -11.86 -12.33
CA LEU A 67 -1.24 -11.31 -10.98
C LEU A 67 -0.09 -10.36 -10.62
N SER A 68 1.14 -10.67 -11.05
CA SER A 68 2.32 -9.84 -10.84
C SER A 68 2.15 -8.41 -11.36
N PHE A 69 1.47 -8.21 -12.49
CA PHE A 69 1.22 -6.87 -13.04
C PHE A 69 0.34 -6.04 -12.10
N LYS A 70 -0.71 -6.66 -11.55
CA LYS A 70 -1.63 -5.98 -10.63
C LYS A 70 -0.95 -5.61 -9.34
N ILE A 71 -0.16 -6.53 -8.76
CA ILE A 71 0.55 -6.29 -7.50
C ILE A 71 1.59 -5.18 -7.70
N HIS A 72 2.41 -5.26 -8.75
CA HIS A 72 3.37 -4.22 -9.07
C HIS A 72 2.71 -2.85 -9.24
N SER A 73 1.59 -2.79 -9.98
CA SER A 73 0.80 -1.56 -10.14
C SER A 73 0.29 -1.03 -8.80
N ASN A 74 -0.23 -1.89 -7.91
CA ASN A 74 -0.72 -1.50 -6.59
C ASN A 74 0.40 -0.92 -5.71
N VAL A 75 1.59 -1.54 -5.71
CA VAL A 75 2.76 -1.03 -4.96
C VAL A 75 3.21 0.31 -5.52
N LYS A 76 3.32 0.45 -6.85
CA LYS A 76 3.69 1.72 -7.48
C LYS A 76 2.70 2.85 -7.15
N ILE A 77 1.41 2.58 -7.24
CA ILE A 77 0.34 3.54 -6.91
C ILE A 77 0.34 3.85 -5.41
N GLY A 78 0.51 2.84 -4.56
CA GLY A 78 0.57 3.00 -3.10
C GLY A 78 1.70 3.91 -2.68
N ARG A 79 2.92 3.67 -3.17
CA ARG A 79 4.09 4.53 -2.92
C ARG A 79 3.88 5.96 -3.43
N ALA A 80 3.27 6.13 -4.60
CA ALA A 80 2.97 7.46 -5.13
C ALA A 80 1.89 8.20 -4.32
N ALA A 81 0.89 7.47 -3.81
CA ALA A 81 -0.19 8.04 -3.01
C ALA A 81 0.27 8.46 -1.61
N LEU A 82 1.02 7.60 -0.92
CA LEU A 82 1.59 7.85 0.40
C LEU A 82 2.74 6.86 0.60
N ASN A 83 3.95 7.35 0.93
CA ASN A 83 5.11 6.51 1.19
C ASN A 83 5.67 6.81 2.58
N PHE A 84 5.56 5.86 3.49
CA PHE A 84 6.05 6.01 4.86
C PHE A 84 7.57 6.06 4.95
N SER A 85 8.29 5.52 3.96
CA SER A 85 9.76 5.62 3.90
C SER A 85 10.26 7.01 3.48
N ASN A 86 9.37 7.87 2.94
CA ASN A 86 9.70 9.24 2.55
C ASN A 86 8.80 10.25 3.27
N TRP A 87 8.38 9.93 4.49
CA TRP A 87 7.36 10.67 5.23
C TRP A 87 7.68 12.16 5.46
N LYS A 88 8.92 12.45 5.81
CA LYS A 88 9.35 13.82 6.12
C LYS A 88 9.56 14.67 4.88
N ASP A 89 9.87 14.04 3.73
CA ASP A 89 10.07 14.73 2.46
C ASP A 89 8.78 15.11 1.74
N ILE A 90 7.62 14.66 2.25
CA ILE A 90 6.34 15.01 1.64
C ILE A 90 6.04 16.49 1.94
N LYS A 91 5.92 17.32 0.90
CA LYS A 91 5.52 18.72 1.04
C LYS A 91 4.20 18.84 1.81
N GLN A 92 4.08 19.88 2.63
CA GLN A 92 2.97 20.01 3.58
C GLN A 92 1.59 20.00 2.90
N ASP A 93 1.41 20.76 1.83
CA ASP A 93 0.16 20.81 1.04
C ASP A 93 -0.24 19.44 0.51
N ILE A 94 0.73 18.70 -0.04
CA ILE A 94 0.55 17.34 -0.54
C ILE A 94 0.26 16.38 0.62
N LYS A 95 0.95 16.52 1.74
CA LYS A 95 0.75 15.68 2.94
C LYS A 95 -0.66 15.83 3.50
N ILE A 96 -1.18 17.08 3.57
CA ILE A 96 -2.54 17.37 3.99
C ILE A 96 -3.55 16.60 3.12
N ALA A 97 -3.45 16.72 1.79
CA ALA A 97 -4.35 16.04 0.86
C ALA A 97 -4.26 14.51 0.99
N ARG A 98 -3.06 13.97 1.17
CA ARG A 98 -2.81 12.52 1.34
C ARG A 98 -3.37 12.00 2.67
N LEU A 99 -3.20 12.74 3.77
CA LEU A 99 -3.75 12.39 5.08
C LEU A 99 -5.28 12.38 5.06
N LYS A 100 -5.92 13.41 4.50
CA LYS A 100 -7.39 13.44 4.32
C LYS A 100 -7.89 12.22 3.55
N ARG A 101 -7.21 11.89 2.46
CA ARG A 101 -7.55 10.70 1.66
C ARG A 101 -7.33 9.40 2.44
N ALA A 102 -6.24 9.29 3.21
CA ALA A 102 -5.95 8.11 4.03
C ALA A 102 -7.03 7.93 5.10
N ILE A 103 -7.39 8.97 5.84
CA ILE A 103 -8.47 8.95 6.84
C ILE A 103 -9.75 8.41 6.20
N LYS A 104 -10.18 9.00 5.07
CA LYS A 104 -11.39 8.59 4.37
C LYS A 104 -11.35 7.13 3.94
N THR A 105 -10.25 6.68 3.32
CA THR A 105 -10.16 5.32 2.76
C THR A 105 -10.01 4.24 3.84
N VAL A 106 -9.30 4.56 4.93
CA VAL A 106 -9.17 3.66 6.09
C VAL A 106 -10.50 3.56 6.82
N ASN A 107 -11.15 4.69 7.12
CA ASN A 107 -12.43 4.71 7.84
C ASN A 107 -13.52 3.94 7.07
N ASN A 108 -13.59 4.12 5.74
CA ASN A 108 -14.56 3.46 4.87
C ASN A 108 -14.18 2.01 4.49
N LYS A 109 -13.17 1.43 5.13
CA LYS A 109 -12.69 0.05 4.87
C LYS A 109 -12.24 -0.20 3.41
N MET A 110 -11.92 0.86 2.67
CA MET A 110 -11.36 0.74 1.32
C MET A 110 -9.87 0.35 1.35
N MET A 111 -9.19 0.60 2.48
CA MET A 111 -7.82 0.18 2.75
C MET A 111 -7.76 -0.65 4.05
N PRO A 112 -6.96 -1.74 4.04
CA PRO A 112 -6.26 -2.34 2.91
C PRO A 112 -7.21 -2.88 1.83
N LEU A 113 -6.71 -3.05 0.60
CA LEU A 113 -7.50 -3.56 -0.52
C LEU A 113 -8.04 -4.96 -0.24
N SER A 114 -9.31 -5.23 -0.57
CA SER A 114 -9.93 -6.55 -0.36
C SER A 114 -9.18 -7.68 -1.06
N ALA A 115 -8.70 -7.43 -2.28
CA ALA A 115 -7.88 -8.40 -3.02
C ALA A 115 -6.52 -8.69 -2.35
N TYR A 116 -5.95 -7.74 -1.61
CA TYR A 116 -4.76 -7.98 -0.80
C TYR A 116 -5.10 -8.81 0.42
N LEU A 117 -6.18 -8.47 1.13
CA LEU A 117 -6.64 -9.19 2.32
C LEU A 117 -7.07 -10.64 2.04
N SER A 118 -7.46 -10.98 0.80
CA SER A 118 -7.79 -12.37 0.45
C SER A 118 -6.57 -13.29 0.43
N LEU A 119 -5.37 -12.74 0.31
CA LEU A 119 -4.09 -13.46 0.32
C LEU A 119 -3.26 -13.17 1.58
N HIS A 120 -3.69 -12.20 2.41
CA HIS A 120 -3.01 -11.70 3.60
C HIS A 120 -4.03 -11.45 4.71
N GLU A 121 -4.59 -12.52 5.26
CA GLU A 121 -5.58 -12.40 6.34
C GLU A 121 -5.00 -11.70 7.58
N GLU A 122 -3.71 -11.90 7.84
CA GLU A 122 -2.95 -11.26 8.92
C GLU A 122 -2.92 -9.73 8.80
N ALA A 123 -3.04 -9.18 7.57
CA ALA A 123 -3.07 -7.74 7.33
C ALA A 123 -4.42 -7.09 7.65
N ARG A 124 -5.44 -7.89 7.97
CA ARG A 124 -6.77 -7.39 8.34
C ARG A 124 -6.71 -6.65 9.65
N MET A 125 -7.15 -5.39 9.64
CA MET A 125 -7.29 -4.59 10.84
C MET A 125 -8.57 -4.95 11.59
N SER A 126 -8.50 -5.09 12.91
CA SER A 126 -9.67 -5.10 13.78
C SER A 126 -10.36 -3.73 13.75
N SER A 127 -11.59 -3.67 14.29
CA SER A 127 -12.31 -2.40 14.44
C SER A 127 -11.56 -1.41 15.32
N ASP A 128 -10.87 -1.88 16.34
CA ASP A 128 -10.15 -1.01 17.27
C ASP A 128 -8.82 -0.55 16.69
N GLU A 129 -8.06 -1.44 16.02
CA GLU A 129 -6.86 -1.03 15.27
C GLU A 129 -7.19 0.05 14.23
N ARG A 130 -8.33 -0.09 13.55
CA ARG A 130 -8.78 0.90 12.56
C ARG A 130 -9.09 2.25 13.19
N LYS A 131 -9.81 2.27 14.33
CA LYS A 131 -10.09 3.50 15.08
C LYS A 131 -8.81 4.17 15.58
N ILE A 132 -7.88 3.38 16.13
CA ILE A 132 -6.58 3.86 16.59
C ILE A 132 -5.80 4.49 15.43
N LEU A 133 -5.74 3.82 14.28
CA LEU A 133 -5.04 4.33 13.11
C LEU A 133 -5.70 5.61 12.55
N VAL A 134 -7.03 5.65 12.47
CA VAL A 134 -7.76 6.85 12.00
C VAL A 134 -7.47 8.02 12.93
N LYS A 135 -7.57 7.82 14.25
CA LYS A 135 -7.27 8.87 15.24
C LYS A 135 -5.83 9.37 15.14
N TRP A 136 -4.88 8.48 14.90
CA TRP A 136 -3.49 8.88 14.67
C TRP A 136 -3.35 9.72 13.39
N LEU A 137 -3.95 9.32 12.27
CA LEU A 137 -3.94 10.08 11.02
C LEU A 137 -4.57 11.48 11.18
N GLU A 138 -5.66 11.57 11.95
CA GLU A 138 -6.31 12.84 12.29
C GLU A 138 -5.39 13.74 13.14
N ASN A 139 -4.66 13.17 14.09
CA ASN A 139 -3.68 13.91 14.88
C ASN A 139 -2.52 14.42 14.01
N GLU A 140 -1.98 13.58 13.11
CA GLU A 140 -0.95 14.01 12.14
C GLU A 140 -1.45 15.17 11.25
N LEU A 141 -2.71 15.09 10.80
CA LEU A 141 -3.33 16.17 10.03
C LEU A 141 -3.47 17.45 10.87
N ARG A 142 -3.93 17.34 12.12
CA ARG A 142 -4.10 18.48 13.03
C ARG A 142 -2.79 19.20 13.33
N LEU A 143 -1.69 18.47 13.43
CA LEU A 143 -0.36 19.06 13.68
C LEU A 143 0.10 19.97 12.52
N ILE A 144 -0.31 19.69 11.29
CA ILE A 144 0.14 20.41 10.10
C ILE A 144 -0.93 21.34 9.50
N ALA A 145 -2.20 21.16 9.87
CA ALA A 145 -3.34 21.93 9.37
C ALA A 145 -4.48 21.95 10.41
N PRO A 146 -4.31 22.69 11.52
CA PRO A 146 -5.30 22.70 12.62
C PRO A 146 -6.69 23.16 12.18
N ASP A 147 -6.78 24.05 11.20
CA ASP A 147 -8.05 24.62 10.71
C ASP A 147 -8.79 23.70 9.72
N GLU A 148 -8.19 22.56 9.32
CA GLU A 148 -8.74 21.67 8.30
C GLU A 148 -9.36 20.36 8.86
N VAL A 149 -9.50 20.23 10.15
CA VAL A 149 -9.93 18.98 10.85
C VAL A 149 -11.46 18.92 11.09
N TYR A 150 -12.22 19.85 10.55
CA TYR A 150 -13.69 19.82 10.67
C TYR A 150 -14.31 19.00 9.53
N PHE A 151 -14.57 17.71 9.80
CA PHE A 151 -15.39 16.83 8.95
C PHE A 151 -16.56 16.26 9.73
#